data_0151b861ccafee65859ee4964c333843
#
_entry.id   0151b861ccafee65859ee4964c333843
#
_cell.length_a   1.000
_cell.length_b   1.000
_cell.length_c   1.000
_cell.angle_alpha   90.00
_cell.angle_beta   90.00
_cell.angle_gamma   90.00
#
_symmetry.space_group_name_H-M   'P 1'
#
loop_
_entity.id
_entity.type
_entity.pdbx_description
1 polymer ?
#
loop_
_entity_poly.entity_id
_entity_poly.type
_entity_poly.pdbx_seq_one_letter_code
_entity_poly.pdbx_strand_id
1 'polypeptide(L)'
;MTKQIKQVATTEEYIVVRYEDDSIGVYNRYGNTKGALREIAEAQGFEYDPTWTTRQFGKKLIDALGNSAPAIVDNDYIVYIDANGTVICGRKIEGSTKGALRMIAEKYSIIYEEGWNTQQFGRKVIEHLLSFKTSTATKEEFLEKIRKDIKEFLDKDSKLFFNERDLQVNLASFLREQHYYDNVFLEYSLPASFIKNNEENEDEEVEEKIGDEANVRIDIVVEKSDQFCPIELKYKTKLVGKEGYAIKRFGKKIKVELLKNQAAQNINRYSFWKDVYRIERIKRSFHPNVIAGFSIFVTNDESYKNTPKGASEPFTMEAGVQHSKELDWKGEVAKSTKDKHPKIELEKEYTIGKWYDVTIEGIGFHYCIVEV
;
A
#
# COMPACT_ATOMS: atom_id res chain seq x y z
N MET A 1 30.07 -15.67 -28.82
CA MET A 1 29.51 -14.43 -29.38
C MET A 1 28.45 -13.93 -28.40
N THR A 2 28.65 -12.74 -27.87
CA THR A 2 27.69 -12.08 -26.96
C THR A 2 26.43 -11.74 -27.76
N LYS A 3 25.29 -12.29 -27.36
CA LYS A 3 24.02 -11.96 -27.98
C LYS A 3 23.58 -10.55 -27.54
N GLN A 4 23.20 -9.69 -28.47
CA GLN A 4 22.66 -8.37 -28.16
C GLN A 4 21.21 -8.47 -27.68
N ILE A 5 20.88 -7.70 -26.64
CA ILE A 5 19.56 -7.69 -26.02
C ILE A 5 18.66 -6.68 -26.73
N LYS A 6 17.47 -7.15 -27.17
CA LYS A 6 16.42 -6.32 -27.76
C LYS A 6 15.39 -5.84 -26.74
N GLN A 7 14.95 -6.73 -25.85
CA GLN A 7 13.97 -6.44 -24.81
C GLN A 7 14.25 -7.25 -23.55
N VAL A 8 13.99 -6.67 -22.38
CA VAL A 8 14.07 -7.35 -21.08
C VAL A 8 12.79 -7.09 -20.31
N ALA A 9 12.21 -8.15 -19.75
CA ALA A 9 11.13 -8.07 -18.79
C ALA A 9 11.54 -8.77 -17.50
N THR A 10 11.20 -8.20 -16.34
CA THR A 10 11.61 -8.74 -15.05
C THR A 10 10.42 -8.87 -14.12
N THR A 11 10.43 -9.92 -13.33
CA THR A 11 9.60 -10.10 -12.14
C THR A 11 10.50 -10.15 -10.90
N GLU A 12 9.95 -10.41 -9.72
CA GLU A 12 10.77 -10.62 -8.52
C GLU A 12 11.69 -11.84 -8.63
N GLU A 13 11.28 -12.87 -9.36
CA GLU A 13 12.01 -14.14 -9.44
C GLU A 13 12.67 -14.38 -10.79
N TYR A 14 12.17 -13.76 -11.87
CA TYR A 14 12.56 -14.09 -13.23
C TYR A 14 13.00 -12.86 -14.04
N ILE A 15 13.90 -13.13 -15.00
CA ILE A 15 14.30 -12.20 -16.03
C ILE A 15 14.04 -12.91 -17.37
N VAL A 16 13.21 -12.32 -18.21
CA VAL A 16 12.94 -12.83 -19.55
C VAL A 16 13.54 -11.87 -20.58
N VAL A 17 14.36 -12.39 -21.46
CA VAL A 17 15.13 -11.61 -22.44
C VAL A 17 14.77 -12.04 -23.86
N ARG A 18 14.55 -11.07 -24.74
CA ARG A 18 14.52 -11.24 -26.18
C ARG A 18 15.78 -10.66 -26.78
N TYR A 19 16.48 -11.44 -27.56
CA TYR A 19 17.69 -11.03 -28.26
C TYR A 19 17.38 -10.46 -29.65
N GLU A 20 18.37 -9.81 -30.30
CA GLU A 20 18.23 -9.28 -31.66
C GLU A 20 17.96 -10.39 -32.71
N ASP A 21 18.45 -11.61 -32.46
CA ASP A 21 18.16 -12.81 -33.29
C ASP A 21 16.77 -13.41 -32.99
N ASP A 22 15.92 -12.68 -32.24
CA ASP A 22 14.59 -13.11 -31.77
C ASP A 22 14.59 -14.35 -30.86
N SER A 23 15.75 -14.87 -30.49
CA SER A 23 15.80 -15.93 -29.47
C SER A 23 15.41 -15.40 -28.07
N ILE A 24 14.92 -16.31 -27.20
CA ILE A 24 14.47 -16.00 -25.86
C ILE A 24 15.38 -16.67 -24.84
N GLY A 25 15.74 -15.93 -23.82
CA GLY A 25 16.43 -16.41 -22.61
C GLY A 25 15.56 -16.20 -21.39
N VAL A 26 15.61 -17.13 -20.43
CA VAL A 26 14.94 -17.00 -19.14
C VAL A 26 15.94 -17.28 -18.03
N TYR A 27 15.99 -16.41 -17.05
CA TYR A 27 16.93 -16.45 -15.95
C TYR A 27 16.22 -16.28 -14.62
N ASN A 28 16.65 -16.99 -13.59
CA ASN A 28 16.24 -16.75 -12.21
C ASN A 28 17.00 -15.55 -11.67
N ARG A 29 16.29 -14.68 -10.97
CA ARG A 29 16.90 -13.54 -10.30
C ARG A 29 17.80 -14.01 -9.14
N TYR A 30 19.00 -13.48 -9.06
CA TYR A 30 19.97 -13.87 -8.04
C TYR A 30 19.76 -13.04 -6.77
N GLY A 31 19.57 -13.67 -5.62
CA GLY A 31 19.36 -12.96 -4.35
C GLY A 31 20.56 -12.15 -3.88
N ASN A 32 21.79 -12.62 -4.17
CA ASN A 32 23.03 -11.89 -3.88
C ASN A 32 23.70 -11.41 -5.17
N THR A 33 23.23 -10.28 -5.69
CA THR A 33 23.74 -9.70 -6.94
C THR A 33 25.26 -9.49 -6.92
N LYS A 34 25.86 -9.02 -5.82
CA LYS A 34 27.30 -8.81 -5.73
C LYS A 34 28.09 -10.13 -5.80
N GLY A 35 27.55 -11.22 -5.25
CA GLY A 35 28.12 -12.56 -5.39
C GLY A 35 28.13 -13.04 -6.83
N ALA A 36 27.00 -12.91 -7.52
CA ALA A 36 26.89 -13.27 -8.94
C ALA A 36 27.83 -12.45 -9.84
N LEU A 37 27.98 -11.16 -9.56
CA LEU A 37 28.96 -10.31 -10.28
C LEU A 37 30.40 -10.81 -10.11
N ARG A 38 30.76 -11.31 -8.91
CA ARG A 38 32.09 -11.92 -8.67
C ARG A 38 32.29 -13.19 -9.46
N GLU A 39 31.34 -14.11 -9.45
CA GLU A 39 31.41 -15.35 -10.23
C GLU A 39 31.61 -15.06 -11.72
N ILE A 40 30.87 -14.07 -12.28
CA ILE A 40 31.02 -13.67 -13.67
C ILE A 40 32.41 -13.05 -13.93
N ALA A 41 32.87 -12.16 -13.05
CA ALA A 41 34.17 -11.53 -13.16
C ALA A 41 35.31 -12.57 -13.16
N GLU A 42 35.25 -13.53 -12.23
CA GLU A 42 36.21 -14.63 -12.12
C GLU A 42 36.21 -15.53 -13.37
N ALA A 43 35.01 -15.90 -13.85
CA ALA A 43 34.87 -16.72 -15.06
C ALA A 43 35.39 -16.03 -16.32
N GLN A 44 35.33 -14.71 -16.37
CA GLN A 44 35.76 -13.85 -17.50
C GLN A 44 37.18 -13.29 -17.33
N GLY A 45 37.86 -13.60 -16.22
CA GLY A 45 39.20 -13.06 -15.92
C GLY A 45 39.23 -11.54 -15.69
N PHE A 46 38.09 -10.98 -15.23
CA PHE A 46 38.00 -9.55 -14.94
C PHE A 46 38.45 -9.25 -13.50
N GLU A 47 39.49 -8.42 -13.37
CA GLU A 47 39.99 -7.95 -12.07
C GLU A 47 39.03 -6.91 -11.49
N TYR A 48 38.62 -7.09 -10.23
CA TYR A 48 37.69 -6.20 -9.55
C TYR A 48 38.20 -5.81 -8.16
N ASP A 49 37.81 -4.63 -7.72
CA ASP A 49 38.07 -4.14 -6.38
C ASP A 49 36.95 -4.59 -5.41
N PRO A 50 37.27 -5.33 -4.34
CA PRO A 50 36.30 -5.80 -3.35
C PRO A 50 35.50 -4.67 -2.67
N THR A 51 36.06 -3.42 -2.66
CA THR A 51 35.41 -2.26 -2.04
C THR A 51 34.31 -1.64 -2.88
N TRP A 52 34.20 -2.00 -4.16
CA TRP A 52 33.17 -1.47 -5.02
C TRP A 52 31.77 -1.81 -4.53
N THR A 53 30.88 -0.82 -4.55
CA THR A 53 29.47 -1.06 -4.37
C THR A 53 28.95 -1.94 -5.52
N THR A 54 27.83 -2.65 -5.28
CA THR A 54 27.20 -3.48 -6.32
C THR A 54 26.96 -2.70 -7.62
N ARG A 55 26.56 -1.43 -7.51
CA ARG A 55 26.34 -0.55 -8.66
C ARG A 55 27.62 -0.20 -9.41
N GLN A 56 28.69 0.13 -8.70
CA GLN A 56 30.00 0.40 -9.32
C GLN A 56 30.54 -0.84 -10.00
N PHE A 57 30.47 -1.98 -9.32
CA PHE A 57 30.93 -3.25 -9.86
C PHE A 57 30.16 -3.64 -11.14
N GLY A 58 28.83 -3.65 -11.09
CA GLY A 58 28.02 -3.97 -12.25
C GLY A 58 28.28 -3.05 -13.44
N LYS A 59 28.39 -1.74 -13.23
CA LYS A 59 28.77 -0.79 -14.30
C LYS A 59 30.11 -1.11 -14.91
N LYS A 60 31.15 -1.27 -14.10
CA LYS A 60 32.51 -1.55 -14.58
C LYS A 60 32.61 -2.89 -15.33
N LEU A 61 31.90 -3.90 -14.82
CA LEU A 61 31.85 -5.20 -15.48
C LEU A 61 31.12 -5.12 -16.85
N ILE A 62 30.01 -4.41 -16.94
CA ILE A 62 29.28 -4.15 -18.18
C ILE A 62 30.15 -3.38 -19.17
N ASP A 63 30.81 -2.31 -18.72
CA ASP A 63 31.68 -1.48 -19.55
C ASP A 63 32.88 -2.28 -20.11
N ALA A 64 33.42 -3.22 -19.31
CA ALA A 64 34.57 -4.04 -19.69
C ALA A 64 34.24 -5.21 -20.61
N LEU A 65 33.11 -5.87 -20.39
CA LEU A 65 32.74 -7.11 -21.07
C LEU A 65 31.60 -6.93 -22.09
N GLY A 66 30.84 -5.83 -21.97
CA GLY A 66 29.67 -5.56 -22.80
C GLY A 66 29.97 -4.64 -23.98
N ASN A 67 29.16 -4.78 -24.98
CA ASN A 67 29.01 -3.78 -26.01
C ASN A 67 28.15 -2.62 -25.49
N SER A 68 27.96 -1.58 -26.27
CA SER A 68 27.25 -0.33 -25.99
C SER A 68 25.83 -0.41 -25.36
N ALA A 69 25.30 -1.60 -25.11
CA ALA A 69 24.04 -1.80 -24.39
C ALA A 69 24.26 -1.95 -22.87
N PRO A 70 23.35 -1.49 -22.01
CA PRO A 70 23.51 -1.53 -20.55
C PRO A 70 23.34 -2.95 -19.97
N ALA A 71 23.81 -3.98 -20.68
CA ALA A 71 23.67 -5.36 -20.27
C ALA A 71 24.75 -6.29 -20.81
N ILE A 72 25.05 -7.33 -20.04
CA ILE A 72 25.92 -8.46 -20.43
C ILE A 72 25.09 -9.72 -20.38
N VAL A 73 25.29 -10.60 -21.37
CA VAL A 73 24.80 -11.98 -21.35
C VAL A 73 25.94 -12.90 -21.70
N ASP A 74 26.24 -13.83 -20.81
CA ASP A 74 27.06 -14.98 -21.12
C ASP A 74 26.20 -16.26 -21.16
N ASN A 75 26.85 -17.45 -21.23
CA ASN A 75 26.11 -18.70 -21.33
C ASN A 75 25.25 -18.99 -20.08
N ASP A 76 25.65 -18.50 -18.91
CA ASP A 76 25.06 -18.88 -17.64
C ASP A 76 24.38 -17.69 -16.91
N TYR A 77 24.71 -16.45 -17.27
CA TYR A 77 24.24 -15.27 -16.55
C TYR A 77 23.73 -14.15 -17.45
N ILE A 78 22.86 -13.32 -16.89
CA ILE A 78 22.53 -11.99 -17.40
C ILE A 78 22.84 -10.97 -16.32
N VAL A 79 23.46 -9.84 -16.69
CA VAL A 79 23.57 -8.63 -15.87
C VAL A 79 23.10 -7.45 -16.70
N TYR A 80 22.20 -6.64 -16.14
CA TYR A 80 21.78 -5.41 -16.78
C TYR A 80 21.51 -4.30 -15.76
N ILE A 81 21.46 -3.07 -16.26
CA ILE A 81 21.10 -1.89 -15.47
C ILE A 81 19.68 -1.51 -15.87
N ASP A 82 18.78 -1.43 -14.87
CA ASP A 82 17.40 -1.00 -15.09
C ASP A 82 17.28 0.52 -15.30
N ALA A 83 16.07 0.99 -15.61
CA ALA A 83 15.79 2.42 -15.81
C ALA A 83 16.14 3.31 -14.59
N ASN A 84 16.14 2.73 -13.38
CA ASN A 84 16.49 3.41 -12.13
C ASN A 84 18.00 3.38 -11.85
N GLY A 85 18.79 2.77 -12.73
CA GLY A 85 20.22 2.59 -12.56
C GLY A 85 20.60 1.49 -11.55
N THR A 86 19.67 0.57 -11.24
CA THR A 86 19.91 -0.59 -10.37
C THR A 86 20.52 -1.71 -11.21
N VAL A 87 21.58 -2.33 -10.68
CA VAL A 87 22.21 -3.50 -11.31
C VAL A 87 21.43 -4.75 -10.92
N ILE A 88 20.96 -5.47 -11.93
CA ILE A 88 20.18 -6.71 -11.77
C ILE A 88 20.95 -7.85 -12.42
N CYS A 89 21.04 -8.96 -11.71
CA CYS A 89 21.71 -10.17 -12.16
C CYS A 89 20.77 -11.38 -12.08
N GLY A 90 20.89 -12.27 -13.05
CA GLY A 90 20.16 -13.53 -13.08
C GLY A 90 21.01 -14.67 -13.60
N ARG A 91 20.72 -15.89 -13.15
CA ARG A 91 21.32 -17.14 -13.62
C ARG A 91 20.36 -17.87 -14.54
N LYS A 92 20.86 -18.43 -15.62
CA LYS A 92 20.06 -19.18 -16.60
C LYS A 92 19.32 -20.33 -15.91
N ILE A 93 18.04 -20.47 -16.19
CA ILE A 93 17.23 -21.57 -15.67
C ILE A 93 17.68 -22.86 -16.35
N GLU A 94 17.91 -23.90 -15.56
CA GLU A 94 18.16 -25.24 -16.06
C GLU A 94 16.87 -25.80 -16.71
N GLY A 95 17.03 -26.50 -17.84
CA GLY A 95 15.93 -27.12 -18.55
C GLY A 95 15.46 -26.36 -19.80
N SER A 96 14.21 -26.58 -20.17
CA SER A 96 13.65 -26.01 -21.40
C SER A 96 13.17 -24.57 -21.18
N THR A 97 13.63 -23.64 -22.01
CA THR A 97 13.14 -22.25 -22.01
C THR A 97 11.61 -22.17 -22.12
N LYS A 98 10.98 -23.04 -22.92
CA LYS A 98 9.51 -23.10 -23.05
C LYS A 98 8.84 -23.56 -21.76
N GLY A 99 9.45 -24.47 -21.00
CA GLY A 99 8.98 -24.89 -19.68
C GLY A 99 9.02 -23.75 -18.66
N ALA A 100 10.13 -22.99 -18.62
CA ALA A 100 10.26 -21.82 -17.77
C ALA A 100 9.23 -20.73 -18.11
N LEU A 101 8.97 -20.48 -19.39
CA LEU A 101 7.94 -19.55 -19.83
C LEU A 101 6.52 -19.98 -19.40
N ARG A 102 6.23 -21.30 -19.38
CA ARG A 102 4.95 -21.82 -18.85
C ARG A 102 4.79 -21.53 -17.36
N MET A 103 5.81 -21.82 -16.57
CA MET A 103 5.79 -21.52 -15.12
C MET A 103 5.53 -20.04 -14.87
N ILE A 104 6.17 -19.15 -15.62
CA ILE A 104 5.95 -17.70 -15.51
C ILE A 104 4.52 -17.36 -15.93
N ALA A 105 4.02 -17.88 -17.05
CA ALA A 105 2.68 -17.61 -17.52
C ALA A 105 1.61 -18.07 -16.54
N GLU A 106 1.74 -19.27 -15.96
CA GLU A 106 0.84 -19.78 -14.92
C GLU A 106 0.85 -18.90 -13.66
N LYS A 107 2.05 -18.52 -13.19
CA LYS A 107 2.21 -17.66 -12.02
C LYS A 107 1.58 -16.26 -12.18
N TYR A 108 1.71 -15.67 -13.36
CA TYR A 108 1.24 -14.31 -13.66
C TYR A 108 -0.08 -14.29 -14.45
N SER A 109 -0.78 -15.41 -14.54
CA SER A 109 -2.07 -15.58 -15.23
C SER A 109 -2.04 -15.10 -16.69
N ILE A 110 -0.91 -15.32 -17.38
CA ILE A 110 -0.72 -14.97 -18.79
C ILE A 110 -1.39 -16.06 -19.63
N ILE A 111 -2.38 -15.69 -20.44
CA ILE A 111 -3.05 -16.59 -21.36
C ILE A 111 -2.10 -16.92 -22.52
N TYR A 112 -1.89 -18.21 -22.77
CA TYR A 112 -1.05 -18.69 -23.86
C TYR A 112 -1.68 -19.88 -24.60
N GLU A 113 -1.26 -20.07 -25.85
CA GLU A 113 -1.68 -21.20 -26.68
C GLU A 113 -0.59 -22.28 -26.70
N GLU A 114 -0.97 -23.54 -26.54
CA GLU A 114 -0.01 -24.66 -26.50
C GLU A 114 0.81 -24.78 -27.81
N GLY A 115 0.24 -24.35 -28.92
CA GLY A 115 0.86 -24.37 -30.25
C GLY A 115 1.99 -23.36 -30.45
N TRP A 116 2.14 -22.36 -29.58
CA TRP A 116 3.18 -21.35 -29.73
C TRP A 116 4.59 -21.94 -29.63
N ASN A 117 5.46 -21.51 -30.54
CA ASN A 117 6.87 -21.79 -30.38
C ASN A 117 7.48 -20.92 -29.26
N THR A 118 8.71 -21.24 -28.87
CA THR A 118 9.39 -20.53 -27.75
C THR A 118 9.52 -19.02 -27.99
N GLN A 119 9.74 -18.60 -29.24
CA GLN A 119 9.87 -17.18 -29.58
C GLN A 119 8.53 -16.45 -29.48
N GLN A 120 7.45 -17.03 -30.00
CA GLN A 120 6.10 -16.45 -29.86
C GLN A 120 5.69 -16.34 -28.40
N PHE A 121 5.91 -17.40 -27.64
CA PHE A 121 5.60 -17.43 -26.23
C PHE A 121 6.41 -16.40 -25.43
N GLY A 122 7.72 -16.35 -25.62
CA GLY A 122 8.59 -15.37 -24.96
C GLY A 122 8.21 -13.92 -25.27
N ARG A 123 7.84 -13.61 -26.53
CA ARG A 123 7.33 -12.27 -26.88
C ARG A 123 6.08 -11.92 -26.09
N LYS A 124 5.11 -12.84 -26.02
CA LYS A 124 3.86 -12.61 -25.28
C LYS A 124 4.06 -12.43 -23.79
N VAL A 125 4.95 -13.23 -23.18
CA VAL A 125 5.33 -13.06 -21.78
C VAL A 125 5.98 -11.70 -21.56
N ILE A 126 6.94 -11.31 -22.41
CA ILE A 126 7.61 -10.00 -22.31
C ILE A 126 6.60 -8.86 -22.50
N GLU A 127 5.76 -8.89 -23.53
CA GLU A 127 4.71 -7.88 -23.77
C GLU A 127 3.80 -7.73 -22.56
N HIS A 128 3.35 -8.84 -21.98
CA HIS A 128 2.50 -8.84 -20.81
C HIS A 128 3.22 -8.27 -19.58
N LEU A 129 4.42 -8.76 -19.27
CA LEU A 129 5.21 -8.26 -18.14
C LEU A 129 5.62 -6.78 -18.29
N LEU A 130 5.88 -6.32 -19.51
CA LEU A 130 6.15 -4.90 -19.79
C LEU A 130 4.87 -4.06 -19.73
N SER A 131 3.73 -4.58 -20.16
CA SER A 131 2.44 -3.89 -20.02
C SER A 131 2.07 -3.74 -18.54
N PHE A 132 2.38 -4.72 -17.71
CA PHE A 132 2.31 -4.55 -16.24
C PHE A 132 3.26 -3.46 -15.74
N LYS A 133 4.49 -3.35 -16.28
CA LYS A 133 5.44 -2.29 -15.90
C LYS A 133 5.06 -0.90 -16.44
N THR A 134 4.45 -0.81 -17.61
CA THR A 134 3.92 0.46 -18.16
C THR A 134 2.57 0.84 -17.55
N SER A 135 1.86 -0.11 -16.96
CA SER A 135 0.70 0.13 -16.10
C SER A 135 1.09 0.25 -14.62
N THR A 136 2.36 0.22 -14.25
CA THR A 136 2.80 0.72 -12.96
C THR A 136 2.58 2.22 -13.00
N ALA A 137 1.38 2.63 -12.62
CA ALA A 137 1.18 3.94 -12.08
C ALA A 137 2.39 4.23 -11.19
N THR A 138 3.07 5.33 -11.41
CA THR A 138 4.11 5.72 -10.48
C THR A 138 3.49 5.76 -9.10
N LYS A 139 4.26 5.57 -8.05
CA LYS A 139 3.76 5.70 -6.67
C LYS A 139 2.94 6.99 -6.51
N GLU A 140 3.41 8.06 -7.13
CA GLU A 140 2.76 9.37 -7.16
C GLU A 140 1.40 9.34 -7.87
N GLU A 141 1.29 8.72 -9.03
CA GLU A 141 0.02 8.60 -9.77
C GLU A 141 -1.03 7.80 -8.99
N PHE A 142 -0.62 6.70 -8.35
CA PHE A 142 -1.51 5.92 -7.49
C PHE A 142 -1.99 6.76 -6.29
N LEU A 143 -1.07 7.48 -5.63
CA LEU A 143 -1.41 8.36 -4.50
C LEU A 143 -2.30 9.52 -4.91
N GLU A 144 -2.03 10.16 -6.03
CA GLU A 144 -2.88 11.24 -6.55
C GLU A 144 -4.27 10.73 -6.91
N LYS A 145 -4.34 9.56 -7.56
CA LYS A 145 -5.62 8.96 -7.93
C LYS A 145 -6.46 8.64 -6.70
N ILE A 146 -5.89 7.98 -5.69
CA ILE A 146 -6.64 7.62 -4.50
C ILE A 146 -7.04 8.84 -3.66
N ARG A 147 -6.19 9.86 -3.53
CA ARG A 147 -6.54 11.15 -2.89
C ARG A 147 -7.72 11.80 -3.60
N LYS A 148 -7.68 11.85 -4.93
CA LYS A 148 -8.75 12.39 -5.76
C LYS A 148 -10.05 11.62 -5.57
N ASP A 149 -10.00 10.31 -5.63
CA ASP A 149 -11.18 9.46 -5.54
C ASP A 149 -11.84 9.50 -4.16
N ILE A 150 -11.04 9.46 -3.09
CA ILE A 150 -11.56 9.64 -1.71
C ILE A 150 -12.26 10.99 -1.60
N LYS A 151 -11.61 12.05 -2.09
CA LYS A 151 -12.18 13.40 -2.02
C LYS A 151 -13.46 13.53 -2.87
N GLU A 152 -13.45 13.01 -4.09
CA GLU A 152 -14.61 13.01 -4.98
C GLU A 152 -15.80 12.28 -4.34
N PHE A 153 -15.55 11.11 -3.72
CA PHE A 153 -16.59 10.36 -3.01
C PHE A 153 -17.17 11.14 -1.83
N LEU A 154 -16.32 11.77 -1.02
CA LEU A 154 -16.75 12.51 0.18
C LEU A 154 -17.43 13.86 -0.16
N ASP A 155 -17.02 14.52 -1.24
CA ASP A 155 -17.61 15.78 -1.70
C ASP A 155 -18.90 15.58 -2.50
N LYS A 156 -19.15 14.38 -3.00
CA LYS A 156 -20.34 14.09 -3.79
C LYS A 156 -21.59 14.18 -2.92
N ASP A 157 -22.63 14.79 -3.46
CA ASP A 157 -23.98 14.79 -2.85
C ASP A 157 -24.51 13.35 -2.84
N SER A 158 -24.06 12.60 -1.87
CA SER A 158 -24.37 11.18 -1.71
C SER A 158 -25.58 10.97 -0.82
N LYS A 159 -26.16 9.78 -0.87
CA LYS A 159 -27.20 9.37 0.08
C LYS A 159 -26.62 9.36 1.49
N LEU A 160 -27.45 9.67 2.47
CA LEU A 160 -27.09 9.63 3.87
C LEU A 160 -26.62 8.23 4.29
N PHE A 161 -25.45 8.15 4.88
CA PHE A 161 -24.93 6.93 5.50
C PHE A 161 -25.54 6.77 6.90
N PHE A 162 -26.03 5.58 7.22
CA PHE A 162 -26.67 5.34 8.52
C PHE A 162 -25.68 4.91 9.62
N ASN A 163 -24.51 4.44 9.23
CA ASN A 163 -23.44 4.02 10.15
C ASN A 163 -22.09 3.92 9.41
N GLU A 164 -21.05 3.63 10.15
CA GLU A 164 -19.67 3.50 9.65
C GLU A 164 -19.53 2.39 8.59
N ARG A 165 -20.23 1.28 8.78
CA ARG A 165 -20.24 0.17 7.81
C ARG A 165 -20.87 0.56 6.46
N ASP A 166 -21.93 1.36 6.51
CA ASP A 166 -22.59 1.85 5.30
C ASP A 166 -21.66 2.80 4.52
N LEU A 167 -20.98 3.72 5.22
CA LEU A 167 -19.94 4.56 4.63
C LEU A 167 -18.82 3.71 4.00
N GLN A 168 -18.32 2.72 4.74
CA GLN A 168 -17.24 1.82 4.30
C GLN A 168 -17.60 1.08 3.01
N VAL A 169 -18.78 0.45 2.96
CA VAL A 169 -19.23 -0.31 1.79
C VAL A 169 -19.42 0.60 0.57
N ASN A 170 -19.99 1.79 0.76
CA ASN A 170 -20.21 2.73 -0.34
C ASN A 170 -18.89 3.30 -0.88
N LEU A 171 -17.93 3.65 -0.02
CA LEU A 171 -16.59 4.09 -0.46
C LEU A 171 -15.88 2.97 -1.22
N ALA A 172 -15.88 1.75 -0.71
CA ALA A 172 -15.25 0.62 -1.40
C ALA A 172 -15.91 0.32 -2.75
N SER A 173 -17.24 0.41 -2.86
CA SER A 173 -17.96 0.24 -4.12
C SER A 173 -17.58 1.33 -5.12
N PHE A 174 -17.54 2.58 -4.66
CA PHE A 174 -17.13 3.72 -5.50
C PHE A 174 -15.69 3.53 -6.02
N LEU A 175 -14.75 3.09 -5.17
CA LEU A 175 -13.37 2.84 -5.59
C LEU A 175 -13.28 1.70 -6.62
N ARG A 176 -14.08 0.64 -6.47
CA ARG A 176 -14.17 -0.44 -7.48
C ARG A 176 -14.71 0.04 -8.82
N GLU A 177 -15.68 0.93 -8.81
CA GLU A 177 -16.27 1.51 -10.03
C GLU A 177 -15.31 2.41 -10.80
N GLN A 178 -14.20 2.84 -10.21
CA GLN A 178 -13.17 3.59 -10.93
C GLN A 178 -12.44 2.74 -11.97
N HIS A 179 -12.49 1.41 -11.88
CA HIS A 179 -11.79 0.48 -12.78
C HIS A 179 -10.27 0.75 -12.92
N TYR A 180 -9.70 1.45 -11.96
CA TYR A 180 -8.28 1.79 -11.90
C TYR A 180 -7.52 0.82 -11.00
N TYR A 181 -8.11 0.45 -9.87
CA TYR A 181 -7.52 -0.39 -8.84
C TYR A 181 -7.62 -1.86 -9.23
N ASP A 182 -6.59 -2.64 -8.93
CA ASP A 182 -6.58 -4.07 -9.19
C ASP A 182 -7.48 -4.80 -8.19
N ASN A 183 -7.43 -4.37 -6.91
CA ASN A 183 -8.31 -4.88 -5.86
C ASN A 183 -8.73 -3.77 -4.87
N VAL A 184 -9.92 -3.93 -4.29
CA VAL A 184 -10.41 -3.14 -3.16
C VAL A 184 -10.99 -4.11 -2.15
N PHE A 185 -10.28 -4.32 -1.06
CA PHE A 185 -10.64 -5.24 0.02
C PHE A 185 -11.41 -4.51 1.13
N LEU A 186 -12.35 -5.21 1.75
CA LEU A 186 -13.07 -4.77 2.94
C LEU A 186 -12.68 -5.65 4.12
N GLU A 187 -12.57 -5.07 5.33
CA GLU A 187 -12.22 -5.79 6.56
C GLU A 187 -10.93 -6.63 6.36
N TYR A 188 -9.93 -6.01 5.77
CA TYR A 188 -8.68 -6.70 5.46
C TYR A 188 -7.97 -7.13 6.74
N SER A 189 -7.90 -8.45 6.94
CA SER A 189 -7.39 -9.03 8.17
C SER A 189 -5.91 -9.37 8.05
N LEU A 190 -5.11 -8.87 9.01
CA LEU A 190 -3.70 -9.18 9.15
C LEU A 190 -3.45 -9.82 10.51
N PRO A 191 -2.67 -10.93 10.60
CA PRO A 191 -2.21 -11.41 11.89
C PRO A 191 -1.39 -10.33 12.60
N ALA A 192 -1.66 -10.11 13.89
CA ALA A 192 -0.97 -9.08 14.67
C ALA A 192 0.56 -9.28 14.73
N SER A 193 1.01 -10.53 14.64
CA SER A 193 2.43 -10.91 14.60
C SER A 193 3.21 -10.34 13.40
N PHE A 194 2.53 -9.97 12.31
CA PHE A 194 3.18 -9.33 11.15
C PHE A 194 3.38 -7.82 11.33
N ILE A 195 2.86 -7.21 12.38
CA ILE A 195 2.99 -5.77 12.62
C ILE A 195 4.12 -5.55 13.63
N LYS A 196 5.28 -5.09 13.15
CA LYS A 196 6.48 -4.85 13.98
C LYS A 196 6.24 -3.79 15.06
N ASN A 197 6.74 -4.03 16.27
CA ASN A 197 6.76 -3.07 17.37
C ASN A 197 7.93 -2.07 17.22
N ASN A 198 7.84 -0.91 17.88
CA ASN A 198 8.87 0.15 17.78
C ASN A 198 10.19 -0.21 18.48
N GLU A 199 10.19 -1.22 19.33
CA GLU A 199 11.39 -1.65 20.03
C GLU A 199 12.04 -2.80 19.27
N GLU A 200 13.08 -2.46 18.51
CA GLU A 200 14.01 -3.43 17.93
C GLU A 200 14.92 -4.00 19.04
N ASN A 201 14.48 -5.06 19.66
CA ASN A 201 15.38 -6.09 20.13
C ASN A 201 15.21 -7.25 19.16
N GLU A 202 16.18 -7.43 18.28
CA GLU A 202 16.21 -8.47 17.24
C GLU A 202 16.21 -9.90 17.78
N ASP A 203 16.26 -10.09 19.11
CA ASP A 203 16.48 -11.38 19.77
C ASP A 203 15.34 -11.88 20.69
N GLU A 204 14.24 -11.14 20.84
CA GLU A 204 13.09 -11.65 21.57
C GLU A 204 11.83 -11.64 20.69
N GLU A 205 11.29 -12.82 20.41
CA GLU A 205 9.91 -13.04 19.98
C GLU A 205 8.97 -12.53 21.08
N VAL A 206 8.78 -11.20 21.16
CA VAL A 206 7.81 -10.62 22.07
C VAL A 206 6.44 -10.78 21.42
N GLU A 207 5.71 -11.80 21.82
CA GLU A 207 4.27 -11.88 21.68
C GLU A 207 3.61 -10.73 22.45
N GLU A 208 3.71 -9.50 21.96
CA GLU A 208 2.84 -8.44 22.43
C GLU A 208 1.44 -8.68 21.86
N LYS A 209 0.58 -9.22 22.70
CA LYS A 209 -0.86 -9.31 22.45
C LYS A 209 -1.39 -7.88 22.23
N ILE A 210 -1.55 -7.49 20.98
CA ILE A 210 -2.30 -6.30 20.59
C ILE A 210 -3.80 -6.61 20.85
N GLY A 211 -4.24 -6.48 22.09
CA GLY A 211 -5.59 -6.80 22.54
C GLY A 211 -5.93 -8.30 22.41
N ASP A 212 -7.12 -8.67 22.82
CA ASP A 212 -7.63 -10.07 22.75
C ASP A 212 -7.93 -10.55 21.32
N GLU A 213 -7.66 -9.75 20.28
CA GLU A 213 -7.87 -10.11 18.88
C GLU A 213 -6.56 -10.57 18.25
N ALA A 214 -6.52 -11.83 17.84
CA ALA A 214 -5.40 -12.42 17.11
C ALA A 214 -5.13 -11.79 15.73
N ASN A 215 -5.97 -10.85 15.29
CA ASN A 215 -5.88 -10.19 13.99
C ASN A 215 -6.18 -8.69 14.07
N VAL A 216 -5.41 -7.90 13.33
CA VAL A 216 -5.72 -6.49 13.04
C VAL A 216 -6.61 -6.46 11.79
N ARG A 217 -7.71 -5.73 11.84
CA ARG A 217 -8.61 -5.50 10.69
C ARG A 217 -8.51 -4.06 10.25
N ILE A 218 -8.39 -3.87 8.95
CA ILE A 218 -8.35 -2.56 8.28
C ILE A 218 -9.66 -2.42 7.52
N ASP A 219 -10.32 -1.28 7.64
CA ASP A 219 -11.63 -1.06 7.04
C ASP A 219 -11.63 -1.29 5.52
N ILE A 220 -10.70 -0.66 4.81
CA ILE A 220 -10.51 -0.80 3.36
C ILE A 220 -9.02 -0.89 3.05
N VAL A 221 -8.63 -1.77 2.14
CA VAL A 221 -7.29 -1.77 1.54
C VAL A 221 -7.45 -1.70 0.02
N VAL A 222 -6.75 -0.76 -0.59
CA VAL A 222 -6.72 -0.58 -2.04
C VAL A 222 -5.39 -1.08 -2.57
N GLU A 223 -5.42 -1.84 -3.65
CA GLU A 223 -4.24 -2.39 -4.30
C GLU A 223 -4.14 -1.92 -5.75
N LYS A 224 -2.93 -1.57 -6.16
CA LYS A 224 -2.55 -1.32 -7.55
C LYS A 224 -1.11 -1.74 -7.79
N SER A 225 -0.90 -2.73 -8.67
CA SER A 225 0.44 -3.21 -9.08
C SER A 225 1.36 -3.53 -7.89
N ASP A 226 0.88 -4.37 -6.95
CA ASP A 226 1.55 -4.75 -5.70
C ASP A 226 1.85 -3.57 -4.75
N GLN A 227 1.25 -2.42 -4.99
CA GLN A 227 1.24 -1.29 -4.06
C GLN A 227 -0.09 -1.25 -3.32
N PHE A 228 -0.02 -1.03 -2.02
CA PHE A 228 -1.17 -1.07 -1.13
C PHE A 228 -1.36 0.25 -0.39
N CYS A 229 -2.61 0.59 -0.16
CA CYS A 229 -3.00 1.76 0.61
C CYS A 229 -4.13 1.40 1.58
N PRO A 230 -3.84 1.24 2.88
CA PRO A 230 -4.85 1.07 3.93
C PRO A 230 -5.64 2.34 4.18
N ILE A 231 -6.94 2.21 4.40
CA ILE A 231 -7.86 3.29 4.75
C ILE A 231 -8.65 2.87 5.99
N GLU A 232 -8.59 3.69 7.02
CA GLU A 232 -9.39 3.55 8.24
C GLU A 232 -10.45 4.65 8.28
N LEU A 233 -11.66 4.30 8.70
CA LEU A 233 -12.82 5.16 8.69
C LEU A 233 -13.38 5.36 10.11
N LYS A 234 -13.78 6.57 10.42
CA LYS A 234 -14.60 6.89 11.58
C LYS A 234 -15.82 7.68 11.14
N TYR A 235 -16.98 7.18 11.48
CA TYR A 235 -18.26 7.84 11.24
C TYR A 235 -18.98 8.06 12.55
N LYS A 236 -18.97 9.31 13.04
CA LYS A 236 -19.51 9.66 14.36
C LYS A 236 -20.58 10.73 14.21
N THR A 237 -21.77 10.47 14.76
CA THR A 237 -22.93 11.33 14.52
C THR A 237 -23.57 11.87 15.79
N LYS A 238 -24.15 13.06 15.68
CA LYS A 238 -25.18 13.59 16.55
C LYS A 238 -26.56 13.15 16.10
N LEU A 239 -27.49 13.15 17.04
CA LEU A 239 -28.87 12.84 16.77
C LEU A 239 -29.48 13.77 15.71
N VAL A 240 -30.08 13.18 14.69
CA VAL A 240 -30.90 13.87 13.71
C VAL A 240 -32.28 13.24 13.68
N GLY A 241 -33.32 14.07 13.77
CA GLY A 241 -34.70 13.61 13.71
C GLY A 241 -35.29 13.23 15.05
N LYS A 242 -35.03 13.99 16.11
CA LYS A 242 -35.58 13.80 17.46
C LYS A 242 -37.12 13.62 17.48
N GLU A 243 -37.82 14.31 16.57
CA GLU A 243 -39.29 14.21 16.42
C GLU A 243 -39.72 13.15 15.39
N GLY A 244 -38.76 12.42 14.84
CA GLY A 244 -38.94 11.38 13.82
C GLY A 244 -38.99 11.94 12.39
N TYR A 245 -38.04 11.51 11.57
CA TYR A 245 -38.08 11.72 10.12
C TYR A 245 -39.00 10.69 9.45
N ALA A 246 -39.85 11.17 8.54
CA ALA A 246 -40.71 10.30 7.75
C ALA A 246 -39.91 9.70 6.59
N ILE A 247 -39.49 8.47 6.71
CA ILE A 247 -38.77 7.74 5.65
C ILE A 247 -39.60 6.56 5.14
N LYS A 248 -39.35 6.14 3.90
CA LYS A 248 -39.99 4.95 3.31
C LYS A 248 -39.09 3.72 3.56
N ARG A 249 -39.59 2.73 4.26
CA ARG A 249 -38.98 1.41 4.47
C ARG A 249 -39.94 0.30 4.09
N PHE A 250 -39.46 -0.66 3.28
CA PHE A 250 -40.29 -1.76 2.80
C PHE A 250 -41.66 -1.30 2.22
N GLY A 251 -41.64 -0.17 1.49
CA GLY A 251 -42.86 0.39 0.90
C GLY A 251 -43.77 1.19 1.86
N LYS A 252 -43.49 1.19 3.16
CA LYS A 252 -44.29 1.91 4.17
C LYS A 252 -43.58 3.18 4.62
N LYS A 253 -44.34 4.26 4.85
CA LYS A 253 -43.89 5.49 5.44
C LYS A 253 -43.84 5.34 6.97
N ILE A 254 -42.70 5.46 7.56
CA ILE A 254 -42.46 5.33 9.02
C ILE A 254 -41.68 6.55 9.54
N LYS A 255 -41.87 6.86 10.82
CA LYS A 255 -41.07 7.91 11.51
C LYS A 255 -39.94 7.24 12.26
N VAL A 256 -38.73 7.70 12.09
CA VAL A 256 -37.52 7.18 12.74
C VAL A 256 -36.60 8.30 13.16
N GLU A 257 -35.78 8.08 14.17
CA GLU A 257 -34.55 8.83 14.39
C GLU A 257 -33.60 8.47 13.25
N LEU A 258 -33.19 9.45 12.47
CA LEU A 258 -32.40 9.22 11.26
C LEU A 258 -30.96 8.86 11.61
N LEU A 259 -30.35 9.63 12.52
CA LEU A 259 -29.02 9.38 13.05
C LEU A 259 -29.05 9.36 14.57
N LYS A 260 -28.32 8.44 15.17
CA LYS A 260 -28.19 8.32 16.63
C LYS A 260 -27.08 9.22 17.16
N ASN A 261 -27.22 9.71 18.38
CA ASN A 261 -26.16 10.38 19.07
C ASN A 261 -25.10 9.36 19.52
N GLN A 262 -23.90 9.48 18.99
CA GLN A 262 -22.76 8.67 19.40
C GLN A 262 -21.93 9.48 20.41
N ALA A 263 -22.23 9.27 21.70
CA ALA A 263 -21.49 9.86 22.82
C ALA A 263 -20.02 9.41 22.82
N ALA A 264 -19.25 9.80 23.86
CA ALA A 264 -17.85 9.45 24.02
C ALA A 264 -16.88 10.14 23.04
N GLN A 265 -17.10 11.42 22.75
CA GLN A 265 -16.26 12.22 21.85
C GLN A 265 -14.75 12.10 22.17
N ASN A 266 -14.37 12.03 23.45
CA ASN A 266 -12.98 11.88 23.87
C ASN A 266 -12.35 10.59 23.35
N ILE A 267 -13.08 9.47 23.47
CA ILE A 267 -12.64 8.16 22.99
C ILE A 267 -12.66 8.11 21.46
N ASN A 268 -13.61 8.76 20.80
CA ASN A 268 -13.66 8.83 19.34
C ASN A 268 -12.45 9.59 18.78
N ARG A 269 -11.99 10.66 19.43
CA ARG A 269 -10.76 11.40 19.07
C ARG A 269 -9.53 10.53 19.26
N TYR A 270 -9.41 9.87 20.41
CA TYR A 270 -8.35 8.90 20.66
C TYR A 270 -8.33 7.81 19.60
N SER A 271 -9.49 7.22 19.28
CA SER A 271 -9.59 6.14 18.29
C SER A 271 -9.14 6.57 16.89
N PHE A 272 -9.42 7.81 16.49
CA PHE A 272 -8.93 8.36 15.23
C PHE A 272 -7.39 8.40 15.18
N TRP A 273 -6.74 8.88 16.22
CA TRP A 273 -5.27 8.92 16.30
C TRP A 273 -4.66 7.52 16.45
N LYS A 274 -5.38 6.60 17.09
CA LYS A 274 -4.98 5.19 17.13
C LYS A 274 -5.01 4.55 15.72
N ASP A 275 -5.93 4.96 14.86
CA ASP A 275 -5.96 4.49 13.48
C ASP A 275 -4.77 5.05 12.67
N VAL A 276 -4.38 6.31 12.87
CA VAL A 276 -3.15 6.88 12.29
C VAL A 276 -1.92 6.08 12.72
N TYR A 277 -1.78 5.81 14.02
CA TYR A 277 -0.72 4.97 14.56
C TYR A 277 -0.70 3.57 13.96
N ARG A 278 -1.87 2.94 13.81
CA ARG A 278 -2.00 1.61 13.20
C ARG A 278 -1.50 1.61 11.76
N ILE A 279 -1.87 2.62 10.97
CA ILE A 279 -1.43 2.76 9.58
C ILE A 279 0.09 2.95 9.50
N GLU A 280 0.71 3.76 10.37
CA GLU A 280 2.17 3.91 10.43
C GLU A 280 2.87 2.56 10.61
N ARG A 281 2.39 1.76 11.55
CA ARG A 281 2.95 0.44 11.82
C ARG A 281 2.81 -0.52 10.65
N ILE A 282 1.63 -0.54 10.02
CA ILE A 282 1.40 -1.34 8.82
C ILE A 282 2.35 -0.91 7.70
N LYS A 283 2.46 0.39 7.46
CA LYS A 283 3.35 0.94 6.45
C LYS A 283 4.81 0.57 6.68
N ARG A 284 5.29 0.63 7.92
CA ARG A 284 6.64 0.21 8.28
C ARG A 284 6.85 -1.29 8.09
N SER A 285 5.92 -2.13 8.55
CA SER A 285 6.03 -3.59 8.49
C SER A 285 5.99 -4.13 7.07
N PHE A 286 5.25 -3.45 6.18
CA PHE A 286 5.06 -3.88 4.79
C PHE A 286 5.70 -2.95 3.76
N HIS A 287 6.73 -2.18 4.19
CA HIS A 287 7.55 -1.39 3.25
C HIS A 287 8.33 -2.33 2.31
N PRO A 288 8.47 -2.05 0.99
CA PRO A 288 8.02 -0.84 0.29
C PRO A 288 6.60 -0.91 -0.31
N ASN A 289 5.85 -2.00 -0.10
CA ASN A 289 4.60 -2.27 -0.79
C ASN A 289 3.44 -1.38 -0.27
N VAL A 290 3.38 -1.12 1.05
CA VAL A 290 2.42 -0.14 1.60
C VAL A 290 3.03 1.26 1.46
N ILE A 291 2.50 2.03 0.51
CA ILE A 291 3.10 3.31 0.09
C ILE A 291 2.62 4.50 0.90
N ALA A 292 1.37 4.47 1.33
CA ALA A 292 0.71 5.46 2.19
C ALA A 292 -0.54 4.83 2.80
N GLY A 293 -1.23 5.55 3.67
CA GLY A 293 -2.55 5.20 4.16
C GLY A 293 -3.35 6.42 4.56
N PHE A 294 -4.64 6.26 4.77
CA PHE A 294 -5.55 7.36 5.10
C PHE A 294 -6.39 7.04 6.33
N SER A 295 -6.39 7.93 7.29
CA SER A 295 -7.38 7.95 8.36
C SER A 295 -8.41 9.03 8.06
N ILE A 296 -9.68 8.66 7.94
CA ILE A 296 -10.78 9.53 7.52
C ILE A 296 -11.81 9.61 8.66
N PHE A 297 -12.16 10.82 9.06
CA PHE A 297 -13.19 11.06 10.04
C PHE A 297 -14.34 11.83 9.41
N VAL A 298 -15.56 11.29 9.50
CA VAL A 298 -16.78 11.91 8.98
C VAL A 298 -17.77 12.11 10.12
N THR A 299 -18.36 13.30 10.23
CA THR A 299 -19.27 13.63 11.34
C THR A 299 -20.26 14.74 10.97
N ASN A 300 -21.41 14.79 11.64
CA ASN A 300 -22.29 15.94 11.69
C ASN A 300 -22.20 16.71 13.03
N ASP A 301 -21.14 16.44 13.81
CA ASP A 301 -20.86 17.11 15.09
C ASP A 301 -19.69 18.09 14.96
N GLU A 302 -19.99 19.38 14.86
CA GLU A 302 -18.98 20.45 14.75
C GLU A 302 -18.01 20.51 15.93
N SER A 303 -18.36 19.93 17.09
CA SER A 303 -17.47 19.95 18.25
C SER A 303 -16.13 19.26 18.01
N TYR A 304 -16.04 18.34 17.03
CA TYR A 304 -14.78 17.71 16.65
C TYR A 304 -13.78 18.66 16.00
N LYS A 305 -14.24 19.75 15.38
CA LYS A 305 -13.38 20.79 14.78
C LYS A 305 -12.61 21.63 15.79
N ASN A 306 -12.98 21.56 17.07
CA ASN A 306 -12.40 22.37 18.14
C ASN A 306 -11.56 21.52 19.09
N THR A 307 -10.55 22.12 19.69
CA THR A 307 -9.77 21.47 20.74
C THR A 307 -10.67 21.16 21.96
N PRO A 308 -10.72 19.88 22.39
CA PRO A 308 -11.50 19.52 23.57
C PRO A 308 -10.85 20.06 24.83
N LYS A 309 -11.66 20.27 25.86
CA LYS A 309 -11.16 20.64 27.18
C LYS A 309 -10.84 19.42 28.04
N GLY A 310 -9.81 19.53 28.88
CA GLY A 310 -9.45 18.48 29.83
C GLY A 310 -8.62 17.36 29.28
N ALA A 311 -8.87 16.12 29.72
CA ALA A 311 -7.99 14.98 29.50
C ALA A 311 -7.73 14.61 28.04
N SER A 312 -8.68 14.85 27.17
CA SER A 312 -8.56 14.51 25.73
C SER A 312 -7.97 15.63 24.86
N GLU A 313 -7.51 16.74 25.47
CA GLU A 313 -6.89 17.85 24.73
C GLU A 313 -5.76 17.42 23.79
N PRO A 314 -4.84 16.50 24.16
CA PRO A 314 -3.78 16.04 23.27
C PRO A 314 -4.29 15.31 22.03
N PHE A 315 -5.51 14.80 22.04
CA PHE A 315 -6.16 14.16 20.90
C PHE A 315 -7.05 15.13 20.12
N THR A 316 -6.74 16.43 20.15
CA THR A 316 -7.51 17.43 19.38
C THR A 316 -7.56 17.06 17.91
N MET A 317 -8.64 17.44 17.24
CA MET A 317 -8.80 17.30 15.79
C MET A 317 -8.97 18.70 15.14
N GLU A 318 -8.60 19.75 15.86
CA GLU A 318 -8.66 21.12 15.36
C GLU A 318 -7.65 21.31 14.22
N ALA A 319 -8.12 21.92 13.13
CA ALA A 319 -7.28 22.16 11.97
C ALA A 319 -6.13 23.13 12.28
N GLY A 320 -4.95 22.85 11.75
CA GLY A 320 -3.75 23.66 11.95
C GLY A 320 -3.00 23.40 13.26
N VAL A 321 -3.54 22.59 14.17
CA VAL A 321 -2.83 22.20 15.39
C VAL A 321 -1.86 21.07 15.06
N GLN A 322 -0.57 21.29 15.35
CA GLN A 322 0.48 20.28 15.21
C GLN A 322 0.50 19.37 16.43
N HIS A 323 0.40 18.08 16.18
CA HIS A 323 0.49 17.04 17.20
C HIS A 323 1.92 16.58 17.36
N SER A 324 2.35 16.47 18.63
CA SER A 324 3.62 15.79 18.96
C SER A 324 3.54 14.30 18.60
N LYS A 325 4.70 13.65 18.57
CA LYS A 325 4.77 12.19 18.37
C LYS A 325 4.11 11.42 19.52
N GLU A 326 4.11 11.96 20.73
CA GLU A 326 3.48 11.35 21.88
C GLU A 326 2.13 11.99 22.16
N LEU A 327 1.08 11.18 22.17
CA LEU A 327 -0.28 11.56 22.53
C LEU A 327 -0.71 10.77 23.77
N ASP A 328 -0.77 11.44 24.90
CA ASP A 328 -1.24 10.84 26.16
C ASP A 328 -2.35 11.70 26.78
N TRP A 329 -3.15 11.08 27.61
CA TRP A 329 -4.23 11.76 28.36
C TRP A 329 -3.66 12.84 29.30
N LYS A 330 -4.22 14.04 29.22
CA LYS A 330 -3.79 15.17 30.08
C LYS A 330 -4.37 15.03 31.50
N GLY A 331 -3.49 15.10 32.48
CA GLY A 331 -3.89 15.07 33.91
C GLY A 331 -4.31 13.67 34.39
N GLU A 332 -5.11 13.67 35.46
CA GLU A 332 -5.58 12.43 36.07
C GLU A 332 -6.77 11.85 35.30
N VAL A 333 -6.62 10.63 34.84
CA VAL A 333 -7.66 9.86 34.16
C VAL A 333 -7.82 8.52 34.88
N ALA A 334 -9.03 7.98 34.89
CA ALA A 334 -9.29 6.67 35.48
C ALA A 334 -8.34 5.61 34.91
N LYS A 335 -7.80 4.76 35.80
CA LYS A 335 -6.87 3.67 35.39
C LYS A 335 -7.47 2.81 34.29
N SER A 336 -8.75 2.46 34.41
CA SER A 336 -9.45 1.67 33.37
C SER A 336 -9.49 2.35 31.99
N THR A 337 -9.42 3.67 31.93
CA THR A 337 -9.33 4.41 30.65
C THR A 337 -7.92 4.28 30.06
N LYS A 338 -6.87 4.46 30.90
CA LYS A 338 -5.47 4.30 30.46
C LYS A 338 -5.17 2.87 30.03
N ASP A 339 -5.67 1.88 30.75
CA ASP A 339 -5.47 0.47 30.42
C ASP A 339 -6.11 0.10 29.07
N LYS A 340 -7.28 0.66 28.74
CA LYS A 340 -7.98 0.40 27.47
C LYS A 340 -7.52 1.32 26.32
N HIS A 341 -7.00 2.48 26.66
CA HIS A 341 -6.61 3.53 25.72
C HIS A 341 -5.24 4.07 26.14
N PRO A 342 -4.17 3.27 25.98
CA PRO A 342 -2.82 3.66 26.36
C PRO A 342 -2.30 4.84 25.51
N LYS A 343 -1.18 5.40 25.93
CA LYS A 343 -0.43 6.41 25.16
C LYS A 343 -0.21 5.93 23.72
N ILE A 344 -0.30 6.86 22.77
CA ILE A 344 0.00 6.62 21.36
C ILE A 344 1.36 7.25 21.05
N GLU A 345 2.25 6.48 20.42
CA GLU A 345 3.57 6.93 20.00
C GLU A 345 3.66 6.89 18.46
N LEU A 346 3.53 8.06 17.84
CA LEU A 346 3.59 8.25 16.40
C LEU A 346 5.04 8.35 15.93
N GLU A 347 5.31 7.94 14.70
CA GLU A 347 6.66 8.04 14.10
C GLU A 347 7.02 9.48 13.72
N LYS A 348 6.03 10.27 13.35
CA LYS A 348 6.18 11.68 12.98
C LYS A 348 5.08 12.56 13.60
N GLU A 349 5.27 13.84 13.51
CA GLU A 349 4.26 14.83 13.87
C GLU A 349 3.21 14.94 12.77
N TYR A 350 1.96 15.14 13.14
CA TYR A 350 0.84 15.30 12.22
C TYR A 350 0.07 16.58 12.47
N THR A 351 -0.54 17.09 11.41
CA THR A 351 -1.46 18.21 11.47
C THR A 351 -2.68 17.88 10.63
N ILE A 352 -3.88 18.06 11.18
CA ILE A 352 -5.08 18.06 10.38
C ILE A 352 -5.09 19.35 9.57
N GLY A 353 -4.89 19.26 8.26
CA GLY A 353 -4.76 20.42 7.39
C GLY A 353 -6.02 21.29 7.39
N LYS A 354 -7.17 20.67 7.19
CA LYS A 354 -8.48 21.34 7.24
C LYS A 354 -9.62 20.35 7.41
N TRP A 355 -10.76 20.87 7.85
CA TRP A 355 -12.05 20.23 7.74
C TRP A 355 -12.76 20.68 6.47
N TYR A 356 -13.43 19.75 5.84
CA TYR A 356 -14.29 20.00 4.67
C TYR A 356 -15.74 19.93 5.13
N ASP A 357 -16.57 20.83 4.59
CA ASP A 357 -18.00 20.87 4.89
C ASP A 357 -18.77 20.39 3.68
N VAL A 358 -19.70 19.46 3.88
CA VAL A 358 -20.55 18.91 2.84
C VAL A 358 -22.00 18.85 3.35
N THR A 359 -22.94 18.90 2.45
CA THR A 359 -24.37 18.75 2.78
C THR A 359 -24.88 17.46 2.16
N ILE A 360 -25.41 16.56 2.99
CA ILE A 360 -25.95 15.27 2.56
C ILE A 360 -27.42 15.24 2.95
N GLU A 361 -28.33 15.18 1.96
CA GLU A 361 -29.77 15.20 2.17
C GLU A 361 -30.26 16.36 3.09
N GLY A 362 -29.64 17.53 2.96
CA GLY A 362 -29.95 18.72 3.78
C GLY A 362 -29.34 18.71 5.19
N ILE A 363 -28.54 17.73 5.54
CA ILE A 363 -27.81 17.63 6.82
C ILE A 363 -26.37 18.02 6.59
N GLY A 364 -25.89 19.00 7.39
CA GLY A 364 -24.47 19.40 7.36
C GLY A 364 -23.58 18.29 7.93
N PHE A 365 -22.60 17.87 7.17
CA PHE A 365 -21.52 16.98 7.58
C PHE A 365 -20.16 17.65 7.41
N HIS A 366 -19.20 17.12 8.13
CA HIS A 366 -17.81 17.56 8.12
C HIS A 366 -16.92 16.33 8.00
N TYR A 367 -15.83 16.45 7.28
CA TYR A 367 -14.82 15.39 7.26
C TYR A 367 -13.41 15.98 7.30
N CYS A 368 -12.48 15.23 7.86
CA CYS A 368 -11.05 15.47 7.75
C CYS A 368 -10.34 14.18 7.34
N ILE A 369 -9.16 14.35 6.77
CA ILE A 369 -8.30 13.26 6.28
C ILE A 369 -6.90 13.51 6.81
N VAL A 370 -6.29 12.47 7.38
CA VAL A 370 -4.87 12.43 7.68
C VAL A 370 -4.23 11.38 6.77
N GLU A 371 -3.24 11.78 6.00
CA GLU A 371 -2.40 10.91 5.20
C GLU A 371 -1.14 10.53 5.98
N VAL A 372 -0.85 9.23 6.00
CA VAL A 372 0.22 8.59 6.78
C VAL A 372 1.38 8.14 5.89
#